data_7c13cbd5bb6c60cb76e6d8bb3be69e4c
#
_entry.id   7c13cbd5bb6c60cb76e6d8bb3be69e4c
#
_cell.length_a   1.000
_cell.length_b   1.000
_cell.length_c   1.000
_cell.angle_alpha   90.00
_cell.angle_beta   90.00
_cell.angle_gamma   90.00
#
_symmetry.space_group_name_H-M   'P 1'
#
loop_
_entity.id
_entity.type
_entity.pdbx_description
1 polymer ?
#
loop_
_entity_poly.entity_id
_entity_poly.type
_entity_poly.pdbx_seq_one_letter_code
_entity_poly.pdbx_strand_id
1 'polypeptide(L)'
;IAAYLQQFAMQFPELRLHLADYVAAYPFHPGLITLLNDYPVLRELPLLETLSSLVESRLEHELAQNRPSILTYEDLWRSCVLPMAADSADPALHAAAVRASELEQRIVALALPAQENALVTQVVNALLLRQLLFRNPAATGMTPEQIRDDLFPAGDTAVIQHAITVEQYVEQILTRIISFSAQPLLWLDSACGCYCLAVEKRDNYNKKITLEQLSQLINISRTTIYKVINGKGRVSESTRALVEKALLEYNYVPNFNARDLAYHKTYRIGYIGMAHYGSTFFSKLMQDGIRKALAELEDNGLQIVSAISYILEPQQQITDIERMLQSGIRAFIIVPCDPKVLEPEIKKLRELHCDIIYLSRYVEKKDRVFVGIDYPQSGRLAAEMMSKMLPQGGNIAITTSNFLEDDLWVKQRYDGFVDYLKGRSSYRILGLWDTISDEKSAELICQELMEKHPDISGIYDISYKSEAIARRLVRMRRDQDIKLIGFDYYDAVKPFIRSSAIDVIIGQSLPNQAYDAVKMMFYHLCYGVPLVNKDYNSRLDVIVSSNMDYFEG
;
A
#
# COMPACT_ATOMS: atom_id res chain seq x y z
N ILE A 1 26.65 -9.88 -26.27
CA ILE A 1 25.35 -9.60 -25.62
C ILE A 1 25.36 -8.21 -24.99
N ALA A 2 26.32 -7.86 -24.10
CA ALA A 2 26.32 -6.54 -23.45
C ALA A 2 26.32 -5.39 -24.47
N ALA A 3 27.12 -5.41 -25.50
CA ALA A 3 27.16 -4.38 -26.55
C ALA A 3 25.85 -4.32 -27.35
N TYR A 4 25.21 -5.45 -27.57
CA TYR A 4 23.90 -5.52 -28.23
C TYR A 4 22.80 -4.92 -27.36
N LEU A 5 22.75 -5.26 -26.05
CA LEU A 5 21.74 -4.72 -25.14
C LEU A 5 21.96 -3.23 -24.88
N GLN A 6 23.22 -2.77 -24.83
CA GLN A 6 23.57 -1.37 -24.60
C GLN A 6 22.97 -0.41 -25.64
N GLN A 7 22.76 -0.84 -26.87
CA GLN A 7 22.14 0.02 -27.92
C GLN A 7 20.70 0.42 -27.61
N PHE A 8 19.99 -0.34 -26.77
CA PHE A 8 18.63 -0.07 -26.36
C PHE A 8 18.53 0.69 -25.03
N ALA A 9 19.64 0.92 -24.36
CA ALA A 9 19.68 1.53 -23.02
C ALA A 9 19.06 2.92 -22.91
N MET A 10 18.99 3.66 -24.02
CA MET A 10 18.32 4.98 -24.06
C MET A 10 16.79 4.87 -24.08
N GLN A 11 16.25 3.80 -24.64
CA GLN A 11 14.80 3.58 -24.78
C GLN A 11 14.21 2.84 -23.57
N PHE A 12 15.05 2.05 -22.88
CA PHE A 12 14.65 1.20 -21.77
C PHE A 12 15.51 1.48 -20.54
N PRO A 13 15.08 2.41 -19.64
CA PRO A 13 15.85 2.82 -18.46
C PRO A 13 16.21 1.70 -17.51
N GLU A 14 15.33 0.72 -17.27
CA GLU A 14 15.61 -0.45 -16.43
C GLU A 14 16.74 -1.29 -17.00
N LEU A 15 16.73 -1.55 -18.32
CA LEU A 15 17.82 -2.24 -18.99
C LEU A 15 19.16 -1.51 -18.80
N ARG A 16 19.15 -0.17 -18.82
CA ARG A 16 20.34 0.64 -18.58
C ARG A 16 20.86 0.52 -17.15
N LEU A 17 19.94 0.57 -16.17
CA LEU A 17 20.30 0.53 -14.75
C LEU A 17 20.82 -0.84 -14.32
N HIS A 18 20.26 -1.90 -14.89
CA HIS A 18 20.50 -3.30 -14.50
C HIS A 18 21.13 -4.14 -15.61
N LEU A 19 21.92 -3.51 -16.49
CA LEU A 19 22.50 -4.17 -17.67
C LEU A 19 23.25 -5.48 -17.34
N ALA A 20 23.95 -5.53 -16.21
CA ALA A 20 24.68 -6.73 -15.77
C ALA A 20 23.72 -7.91 -15.50
N ASP A 21 22.57 -7.65 -14.89
CA ASP A 21 21.56 -8.67 -14.58
C ASP A 21 20.91 -9.19 -15.86
N TYR A 22 20.62 -8.29 -16.82
CA TYR A 22 20.09 -8.67 -18.13
C TYR A 22 21.10 -9.49 -18.95
N VAL A 23 22.39 -9.15 -18.88
CA VAL A 23 23.44 -9.93 -19.54
C VAL A 23 23.57 -11.33 -18.91
N ALA A 24 23.48 -11.43 -17.59
CA ALA A 24 23.57 -12.70 -16.86
C ALA A 24 22.34 -13.59 -17.10
N ALA A 25 21.17 -12.99 -17.24
CA ALA A 25 19.89 -13.70 -17.46
C ALA A 25 19.63 -14.05 -18.94
N TYR A 26 20.35 -13.42 -19.87
CA TYR A 26 20.06 -13.57 -21.31
C TYR A 26 19.99 -15.04 -21.76
N PRO A 27 18.98 -15.43 -22.58
CA PRO A 27 18.01 -14.58 -23.29
C PRO A 27 16.74 -14.23 -22.49
N PHE A 28 16.68 -14.52 -21.22
CA PHE A 28 15.50 -14.28 -20.40
C PHE A 28 15.51 -12.87 -19.77
N HIS A 29 14.31 -12.32 -19.58
CA HIS A 29 14.13 -11.18 -18.70
C HIS A 29 14.43 -11.57 -17.24
N PRO A 30 15.23 -10.78 -16.46
CA PRO A 30 15.60 -11.15 -15.08
C PRO A 30 14.39 -11.44 -14.19
N GLY A 31 13.31 -10.66 -14.31
CA GLY A 31 12.07 -10.86 -13.59
C GLY A 31 11.34 -12.17 -13.92
N LEU A 32 11.55 -12.72 -15.11
CA LEU A 32 11.00 -14.01 -15.50
C LEU A 32 11.63 -15.17 -14.68
N ILE A 33 12.92 -15.09 -14.42
CA ILE A 33 13.63 -16.08 -13.59
C ILE A 33 13.09 -16.03 -12.16
N THR A 34 12.88 -14.84 -11.62
CA THR A 34 12.27 -14.64 -10.30
C THR A 34 10.86 -15.25 -10.26
N LEU A 35 10.05 -14.96 -11.27
CA LEU A 35 8.70 -15.48 -11.39
C LEU A 35 8.66 -17.02 -11.40
N LEU A 36 9.53 -17.66 -12.18
CA LEU A 36 9.61 -19.14 -12.24
C LEU A 36 10.04 -19.75 -10.91
N ASN A 37 10.81 -19.02 -10.11
CA ASN A 37 11.23 -19.48 -8.79
C ASN A 37 10.13 -19.34 -7.72
N ASP A 38 9.33 -18.29 -7.80
CA ASP A 38 8.37 -17.92 -6.75
C ASP A 38 7.01 -18.62 -6.88
N TYR A 39 6.67 -19.14 -8.08
CA TYR A 39 5.36 -19.72 -8.33
C TYR A 39 5.39 -21.23 -8.59
N PRO A 40 5.06 -22.07 -7.57
CA PRO A 40 5.09 -23.53 -7.68
C PRO A 40 4.22 -24.10 -8.79
N VAL A 41 3.07 -23.48 -9.10
CA VAL A 41 2.16 -23.89 -10.19
C VAL A 41 2.88 -23.94 -11.54
N LEU A 42 3.83 -23.06 -11.79
CA LEU A 42 4.63 -23.09 -13.02
C LEU A 42 5.66 -24.23 -13.02
N ARG A 43 6.08 -24.73 -11.85
CA ARG A 43 7.05 -25.84 -11.75
C ARG A 43 6.41 -27.20 -12.03
N GLU A 44 5.10 -27.33 -11.89
CA GLU A 44 4.36 -28.56 -12.18
C GLU A 44 4.14 -28.75 -13.69
N LEU A 45 4.32 -27.70 -14.48
CA LEU A 45 4.25 -27.77 -15.93
C LEU A 45 5.61 -28.24 -16.48
N PRO A 46 5.66 -29.01 -17.60
CA PRO A 46 6.90 -29.43 -18.25
C PRO A 46 7.57 -28.25 -18.98
N LEU A 47 7.78 -27.12 -18.24
CA LEU A 47 8.25 -25.87 -18.78
C LEU A 47 9.70 -25.93 -19.28
N LEU A 48 10.55 -26.75 -18.67
CA LEU A 48 11.98 -26.80 -19.00
C LEU A 48 12.22 -27.24 -20.45
N GLU A 49 11.49 -28.27 -20.92
CA GLU A 49 11.62 -28.74 -22.30
C GLU A 49 11.12 -27.68 -23.29
N THR A 50 9.97 -27.04 -22.97
CA THR A 50 9.38 -26.01 -23.83
C THR A 50 10.22 -24.73 -23.83
N LEU A 51 10.79 -24.32 -22.67
CA LEU A 51 11.72 -23.19 -22.59
C LEU A 51 13.01 -23.47 -23.38
N SER A 52 13.54 -24.70 -23.33
CA SER A 52 14.70 -25.11 -24.13
C SER A 52 14.43 -24.98 -25.63
N SER A 53 13.29 -25.50 -26.09
CA SER A 53 12.88 -25.38 -27.50
C SER A 53 12.65 -23.92 -27.91
N LEU A 54 12.11 -23.09 -27.02
CA LEU A 54 11.91 -21.67 -27.27
C LEU A 54 13.24 -20.92 -27.41
N VAL A 55 14.23 -21.23 -26.56
CA VAL A 55 15.59 -20.68 -26.65
C VAL A 55 16.25 -21.12 -27.94
N GLU A 56 16.19 -22.41 -28.29
CA GLU A 56 16.75 -22.95 -29.54
C GLU A 56 16.15 -22.24 -30.77
N SER A 57 14.82 -22.09 -30.82
CA SER A 57 14.16 -21.37 -31.90
C SER A 57 14.59 -19.92 -32.05
N ARG A 58 14.95 -19.26 -30.93
CA ARG A 58 15.43 -17.85 -30.95
C ARG A 58 16.90 -17.76 -31.38
N LEU A 59 17.73 -18.76 -31.05
CA LEU A 59 19.14 -18.79 -31.44
C LEU A 59 19.34 -18.93 -32.97
N GLU A 60 18.34 -19.48 -33.67
CA GLU A 60 18.34 -19.62 -35.11
C GLU A 60 17.95 -18.33 -35.86
N HIS A 61 17.48 -17.30 -35.16
CA HIS A 61 17.04 -16.04 -35.77
C HIS A 61 18.04 -14.91 -35.53
N GLU A 62 18.14 -13.99 -36.49
CA GLU A 62 18.91 -12.76 -36.33
C GLU A 62 18.38 -11.92 -35.16
N LEU A 63 19.30 -11.28 -34.43
CA LEU A 63 18.94 -10.38 -33.32
C LEU A 63 18.11 -9.20 -33.84
N ALA A 64 16.98 -8.93 -33.18
CA ALA A 64 16.14 -7.80 -33.55
C ALA A 64 16.89 -6.46 -33.42
N GLN A 65 16.65 -5.56 -34.37
CA GLN A 65 17.32 -4.24 -34.42
C GLN A 65 16.48 -3.13 -33.78
N ASN A 66 15.17 -3.34 -33.60
CA ASN A 66 14.22 -2.34 -33.12
C ASN A 66 13.79 -2.53 -31.66
N ARG A 67 14.11 -3.66 -31.05
CA ARG A 67 13.89 -3.96 -29.63
C ARG A 67 14.91 -5.01 -29.13
N PRO A 68 15.14 -5.11 -27.80
CA PRO A 68 15.96 -6.19 -27.25
C PRO A 68 15.36 -7.56 -27.56
N SER A 69 16.19 -8.50 -28.04
CA SER A 69 15.79 -9.91 -28.25
C SER A 69 15.82 -10.67 -26.92
N ILE A 70 14.96 -10.27 -25.97
CA ILE A 70 14.80 -10.84 -24.63
C ILE A 70 13.47 -11.56 -24.57
N LEU A 71 13.45 -12.76 -23.98
CA LEU A 71 12.22 -13.53 -23.71
C LEU A 71 11.50 -12.91 -22.50
N THR A 72 10.26 -12.50 -22.72
CA THR A 72 9.43 -11.76 -21.76
C THR A 72 8.31 -12.63 -21.18
N TYR A 73 7.49 -12.04 -20.32
CA TYR A 73 6.28 -12.66 -19.79
C TYR A 73 5.29 -13.09 -20.89
N GLU A 74 5.22 -12.34 -21.98
CA GLU A 74 4.37 -12.68 -23.12
C GLU A 74 4.85 -13.93 -23.84
N ASP A 75 6.16 -14.05 -24.06
CA ASP A 75 6.75 -15.24 -24.66
C ASP A 75 6.51 -16.49 -23.80
N LEU A 76 6.64 -16.38 -22.47
CA LEU A 76 6.32 -17.48 -21.54
C LEU A 76 4.84 -17.87 -21.65
N TRP A 77 3.94 -16.89 -21.61
CA TRP A 77 2.51 -17.14 -21.73
C TRP A 77 2.16 -17.83 -23.04
N ARG A 78 2.51 -17.21 -24.15
CA ARG A 78 2.10 -17.63 -25.48
C ARG A 78 2.70 -18.96 -25.90
N SER A 79 3.98 -19.17 -25.63
CA SER A 79 4.72 -20.31 -26.15
C SER A 79 4.78 -21.50 -25.20
N CYS A 80 4.60 -21.26 -23.88
CA CYS A 80 4.73 -22.29 -22.88
C CYS A 80 3.41 -22.55 -22.12
N VAL A 81 2.85 -21.53 -21.46
CA VAL A 81 1.71 -21.71 -20.55
C VAL A 81 0.42 -21.95 -21.31
N LEU A 82 0.10 -21.12 -22.32
CA LEU A 82 -1.17 -21.19 -23.06
C LEU A 82 -1.40 -22.54 -23.77
N PRO A 83 -0.41 -23.14 -24.48
CA PRO A 83 -0.60 -24.48 -25.07
C PRO A 83 -0.90 -25.58 -24.06
N MET A 84 -0.22 -25.55 -22.90
CA MET A 84 -0.46 -26.51 -21.82
C MET A 84 -1.78 -26.27 -21.09
N ALA A 85 -2.18 -25.00 -20.97
CA ALA A 85 -3.40 -24.59 -20.29
C ALA A 85 -4.66 -25.04 -21.04
N ALA A 86 -4.61 -25.10 -22.38
CA ALA A 86 -5.73 -25.51 -23.20
C ALA A 86 -6.17 -26.97 -22.93
N ASP A 87 -5.21 -27.86 -22.68
CA ASP A 87 -5.44 -29.29 -22.43
C ASP A 87 -5.34 -29.63 -20.93
N SER A 88 -5.20 -28.63 -20.05
CA SER A 88 -5.01 -28.86 -18.63
C SER A 88 -6.28 -29.31 -17.93
N ALA A 89 -6.12 -30.28 -17.01
CA ALA A 89 -7.16 -30.66 -16.07
C ALA A 89 -7.36 -29.63 -14.94
N ASP A 90 -6.45 -28.66 -14.77
CA ASP A 90 -6.58 -27.55 -13.82
C ASP A 90 -7.62 -26.55 -14.34
N PRO A 91 -8.73 -26.34 -13.58
CA PRO A 91 -9.80 -25.45 -14.03
C PRO A 91 -9.36 -23.99 -14.23
N ALA A 92 -8.38 -23.52 -13.46
CA ALA A 92 -7.91 -22.14 -13.54
C ALA A 92 -7.07 -21.93 -14.82
N LEU A 93 -6.20 -22.89 -15.13
CA LEU A 93 -5.40 -22.88 -16.36
C LEU A 93 -6.32 -22.99 -17.60
N HIS A 94 -7.25 -23.94 -17.60
CA HIS A 94 -8.21 -24.10 -18.69
C HIS A 94 -9.07 -22.86 -18.91
N ALA A 95 -9.60 -22.25 -17.83
CA ALA A 95 -10.37 -21.01 -17.93
C ALA A 95 -9.54 -19.85 -18.47
N ALA A 96 -8.27 -19.76 -18.12
CA ALA A 96 -7.35 -18.75 -18.63
C ALA A 96 -7.08 -18.93 -20.13
N ALA A 97 -6.96 -20.18 -20.62
CA ALA A 97 -6.79 -20.47 -22.04
C ALA A 97 -8.04 -20.09 -22.87
N VAL A 98 -9.24 -20.45 -22.37
CA VAL A 98 -10.51 -20.06 -23.02
C VAL A 98 -10.60 -18.55 -23.12
N ARG A 99 -10.28 -17.84 -22.04
CA ARG A 99 -10.31 -16.38 -22.02
C ARG A 99 -9.29 -15.76 -22.96
N ALA A 100 -8.10 -16.34 -23.09
CA ALA A 100 -7.09 -15.88 -24.03
C ALA A 100 -7.62 -15.91 -25.47
N SER A 101 -8.28 -17.02 -25.87
CA SER A 101 -8.88 -17.17 -27.21
C SER A 101 -9.98 -16.13 -27.46
N GLU A 102 -10.85 -15.88 -26.47
CA GLU A 102 -11.89 -14.85 -26.57
C GLU A 102 -11.29 -13.43 -26.74
N LEU A 103 -10.26 -13.09 -25.98
CA LEU A 103 -9.59 -11.80 -26.05
C LEU A 103 -8.83 -11.61 -27.37
N GLU A 104 -8.20 -12.67 -27.89
CA GLU A 104 -7.53 -12.64 -29.18
C GLU A 104 -8.51 -12.33 -30.33
N GLN A 105 -9.68 -12.97 -30.35
CA GLN A 105 -10.74 -12.67 -31.33
C GLN A 105 -11.19 -11.20 -31.24
N ARG A 106 -11.29 -10.66 -30.04
CA ARG A 106 -11.67 -9.26 -29.81
C ARG A 106 -10.57 -8.29 -30.26
N ILE A 107 -9.30 -8.62 -30.05
CA ILE A 107 -8.16 -7.82 -30.54
C ILE A 107 -8.19 -7.78 -32.07
N VAL A 108 -8.40 -8.92 -32.73
CA VAL A 108 -8.53 -8.98 -34.20
C VAL A 108 -9.69 -8.11 -34.71
N ALA A 109 -10.81 -8.12 -33.98
CA ALA A 109 -12.00 -7.32 -34.36
C ALA A 109 -11.76 -5.79 -34.26
N LEU A 110 -10.73 -5.33 -33.51
CA LEU A 110 -10.37 -3.91 -33.46
C LEU A 110 -9.73 -3.40 -34.75
N ALA A 111 -9.29 -4.29 -35.66
CA ALA A 111 -8.67 -3.95 -36.96
C ALA A 111 -7.52 -2.93 -36.84
N LEU A 112 -6.68 -3.09 -35.83
CA LEU A 112 -5.55 -2.20 -35.52
C LEU A 112 -4.41 -2.36 -36.53
N PRO A 113 -3.57 -1.32 -36.72
CA PRO A 113 -2.29 -1.46 -37.44
C PRO A 113 -1.43 -2.58 -36.79
N ALA A 114 -0.63 -3.28 -37.61
CA ALA A 114 0.11 -4.47 -37.17
C ALA A 114 0.95 -4.26 -35.89
N GLN A 115 1.62 -3.11 -35.79
CA GLN A 115 2.46 -2.78 -34.62
C GLN A 115 1.61 -2.55 -33.34
N GLU A 116 0.50 -1.84 -33.46
CA GLU A 116 -0.43 -1.60 -32.36
C GLU A 116 -1.12 -2.89 -31.92
N ASN A 117 -1.50 -3.72 -32.89
CA ASN A 117 -2.07 -5.04 -32.65
C ASN A 117 -1.08 -5.92 -31.86
N ALA A 118 0.20 -5.92 -32.24
CA ALA A 118 1.25 -6.64 -31.52
C ALA A 118 1.40 -6.15 -30.08
N LEU A 119 1.44 -4.83 -29.86
CA LEU A 119 1.51 -4.24 -28.51
C LEU A 119 0.33 -4.67 -27.64
N VAL A 120 -0.90 -4.54 -28.14
CA VAL A 120 -2.11 -4.89 -27.40
C VAL A 120 -2.11 -6.38 -27.04
N THR A 121 -1.72 -7.22 -27.99
CA THR A 121 -1.61 -8.68 -27.77
C THR A 121 -0.57 -8.99 -26.68
N GLN A 122 0.60 -8.36 -26.71
CA GLN A 122 1.63 -8.52 -25.68
C GLN A 122 1.12 -8.12 -24.29
N VAL A 123 0.47 -6.98 -24.19
CA VAL A 123 -0.08 -6.48 -22.91
C VAL A 123 -1.17 -7.41 -22.39
N VAL A 124 -2.10 -7.84 -23.23
CA VAL A 124 -3.19 -8.75 -22.84
C VAL A 124 -2.64 -10.09 -22.36
N ASN A 125 -1.67 -10.66 -23.07
CA ASN A 125 -1.03 -11.93 -22.68
C ASN A 125 -0.27 -11.83 -21.36
N ALA A 126 0.48 -10.75 -21.15
CA ALA A 126 1.16 -10.51 -19.88
C ALA A 126 0.18 -10.36 -18.72
N LEU A 127 -0.92 -9.63 -18.93
CA LEU A 127 -1.96 -9.46 -17.93
C LEU A 127 -2.71 -10.76 -17.61
N LEU A 128 -2.93 -11.63 -18.60
CA LEU A 128 -3.51 -12.97 -18.39
C LEU A 128 -2.61 -13.82 -17.50
N LEU A 129 -1.31 -13.85 -17.79
CA LEU A 129 -0.34 -14.56 -16.96
C LEU A 129 -0.32 -14.01 -15.53
N ARG A 130 -0.31 -12.69 -15.38
CA ARG A 130 -0.35 -12.04 -14.05
C ARG A 130 -1.64 -12.38 -13.29
N GLN A 131 -2.79 -12.42 -13.94
CA GLN A 131 -4.05 -12.83 -13.31
C GLN A 131 -4.03 -14.28 -12.84
N LEU A 132 -3.35 -15.17 -13.56
CA LEU A 132 -3.20 -16.57 -13.16
C LEU A 132 -2.30 -16.71 -11.92
N LEU A 133 -1.24 -15.91 -11.84
CA LEU A 133 -0.21 -16.01 -10.81
C LEU A 133 -0.54 -15.21 -9.55
N PHE A 134 -1.09 -14.02 -9.68
CA PHE A 134 -1.35 -13.12 -8.56
C PHE A 134 -2.80 -13.23 -8.09
N ARG A 135 -3.00 -13.62 -6.84
CA ARG A 135 -4.32 -13.69 -6.22
C ARG A 135 -4.91 -12.31 -5.89
N ASN A 136 -4.07 -11.27 -5.84
CA ASN A 136 -4.50 -9.90 -5.53
C ASN A 136 -4.80 -9.15 -6.84
N PRO A 137 -6.05 -8.69 -7.08
CA PRO A 137 -6.41 -7.93 -8.27
C PRO A 137 -5.55 -6.68 -8.51
N ALA A 138 -5.15 -5.99 -7.45
CA ALA A 138 -4.29 -4.81 -7.54
C ALA A 138 -2.87 -5.12 -8.06
N ALA A 139 -2.41 -6.37 -7.94
CA ALA A 139 -1.10 -6.80 -8.45
C ALA A 139 -1.16 -7.32 -9.90
N THR A 140 -2.35 -7.41 -10.49
CA THR A 140 -2.53 -7.97 -11.84
C THR A 140 -2.39 -6.96 -12.95
N GLY A 141 -2.52 -5.66 -12.68
CA GLY A 141 -2.34 -4.58 -13.65
C GLY A 141 -0.87 -4.28 -13.94
N MET A 142 -0.62 -3.50 -14.99
CA MET A 142 0.71 -3.00 -15.37
C MET A 142 0.65 -1.51 -15.68
N THR A 143 1.61 -0.73 -15.16
CA THR A 143 1.78 0.67 -15.57
C THR A 143 2.45 0.77 -16.95
N PRO A 144 2.39 1.94 -17.63
CA PRO A 144 3.11 2.14 -18.90
C PRO A 144 4.62 1.85 -18.78
N GLU A 145 5.23 2.21 -17.65
CA GLU A 145 6.65 1.94 -17.37
C GLU A 145 6.92 0.43 -17.25
N GLN A 146 6.08 -0.29 -16.51
CA GLN A 146 6.20 -1.75 -16.41
C GLN A 146 5.99 -2.43 -17.77
N ILE A 147 5.05 -1.97 -18.57
CA ILE A 147 4.84 -2.49 -19.94
C ILE A 147 6.08 -2.24 -20.79
N ARG A 148 6.68 -1.04 -20.71
CA ARG A 148 7.93 -0.72 -21.40
C ARG A 148 9.06 -1.67 -21.00
N ASP A 149 9.29 -1.83 -19.69
CA ASP A 149 10.47 -2.51 -19.17
C ASP A 149 10.33 -4.03 -19.15
N ASP A 150 9.13 -4.56 -18.92
CA ASP A 150 8.86 -6.00 -18.85
C ASP A 150 8.59 -6.66 -20.21
N LEU A 151 8.08 -5.91 -21.20
CA LEU A 151 7.64 -6.47 -22.48
C LEU A 151 8.48 -6.00 -23.68
N PHE A 152 9.26 -4.94 -23.53
CA PHE A 152 10.06 -4.35 -24.64
C PHE A 152 9.24 -4.18 -25.92
N PRO A 153 8.13 -3.43 -25.90
CA PRO A 153 7.27 -3.31 -27.08
C PRO A 153 8.01 -2.67 -28.25
N ALA A 154 7.81 -3.23 -29.43
CA ALA A 154 8.28 -2.62 -30.66
C ALA A 154 7.41 -1.40 -30.98
N GLY A 155 7.96 -0.22 -30.78
CA GLY A 155 7.32 1.01 -31.22
C GLY A 155 7.60 1.35 -32.68
N ASP A 156 6.82 2.28 -33.24
CA ASP A 156 7.18 2.89 -34.53
C ASP A 156 8.49 3.67 -34.35
N THR A 157 9.56 3.16 -34.91
CA THR A 157 10.91 3.71 -34.80
C THR A 157 10.97 5.18 -35.23
N ALA A 158 10.17 5.62 -36.18
CA ALA A 158 10.12 6.99 -36.61
C ALA A 158 9.43 7.92 -35.60
N VAL A 159 8.41 7.43 -34.91
CA VAL A 159 7.66 8.19 -33.90
C VAL A 159 8.45 8.27 -32.60
N ILE A 160 9.02 7.15 -32.12
CA ILE A 160 9.75 7.06 -30.86
C ILE A 160 11.08 7.81 -30.93
N GLN A 161 11.80 7.79 -32.06
CA GLN A 161 13.09 8.47 -32.17
C GLN A 161 12.99 10.01 -32.21
N HIS A 162 11.81 10.58 -32.53
CA HIS A 162 11.73 12.00 -32.83
C HIS A 162 10.69 12.80 -32.02
N ALA A 163 9.75 12.18 -31.29
CA ALA A 163 8.66 12.91 -30.67
C ALA A 163 8.20 12.45 -29.28
N ILE A 164 8.21 11.15 -28.96
CA ILE A 164 7.65 10.61 -27.70
C ILE A 164 8.50 9.47 -27.14
N THR A 165 8.39 9.21 -25.84
CA THR A 165 9.02 8.04 -25.21
C THR A 165 8.22 6.76 -25.46
N VAL A 166 8.83 5.59 -25.20
CA VAL A 166 8.15 4.28 -25.36
C VAL A 166 6.92 4.20 -24.46
N GLU A 167 7.02 4.67 -23.19
CA GLU A 167 5.87 4.70 -22.29
C GLU A 167 4.75 5.62 -22.77
N GLN A 168 5.06 6.80 -23.31
CA GLN A 168 4.06 7.70 -23.87
C GLN A 168 3.37 7.09 -25.09
N TYR A 169 4.12 6.35 -25.93
CA TYR A 169 3.56 5.60 -27.03
C TYR A 169 2.60 4.51 -26.55
N VAL A 170 3.01 3.72 -25.56
CA VAL A 170 2.16 2.70 -24.94
C VAL A 170 0.88 3.31 -24.37
N GLU A 171 1.01 4.39 -23.60
CA GLU A 171 -0.12 5.09 -22.99
C GLU A 171 -1.11 5.60 -24.03
N GLN A 172 -0.64 6.23 -25.10
CA GLN A 172 -1.50 6.73 -26.18
C GLN A 172 -2.30 5.61 -26.85
N ILE A 173 -1.66 4.48 -27.17
CA ILE A 173 -2.32 3.34 -27.81
C ILE A 173 -3.38 2.74 -26.89
N LEU A 174 -3.01 2.43 -25.64
CA LEU A 174 -3.90 1.76 -24.70
C LEU A 174 -5.07 2.65 -24.28
N THR A 175 -4.86 3.93 -24.03
CA THR A 175 -5.92 4.90 -23.72
C THR A 175 -6.90 5.04 -24.90
N ARG A 176 -6.40 5.08 -26.13
CA ARG A 176 -7.23 5.11 -27.33
C ARG A 176 -8.11 3.86 -27.43
N ILE A 177 -7.54 2.67 -27.20
CA ILE A 177 -8.28 1.41 -27.27
C ILE A 177 -9.38 1.34 -26.22
N ILE A 178 -9.12 1.81 -25.00
CA ILE A 178 -10.13 1.91 -23.94
C ILE A 178 -11.31 2.78 -24.37
N SER A 179 -11.04 3.89 -25.08
CA SER A 179 -12.07 4.85 -25.51
C SER A 179 -12.88 4.39 -26.72
N PHE A 180 -12.39 3.46 -27.55
CA PHE A 180 -13.02 3.05 -28.79
C PHE A 180 -14.11 1.99 -28.68
N SER A 181 -14.21 1.29 -27.56
CA SER A 181 -15.10 0.13 -27.44
C SER A 181 -16.19 0.33 -26.37
N ALA A 182 -17.45 0.04 -26.76
CA ALA A 182 -18.55 -0.10 -25.78
C ALA A 182 -18.30 -1.24 -24.77
N GLN A 183 -17.40 -2.17 -25.12
CA GLN A 183 -16.90 -3.23 -24.24
C GLN A 183 -15.36 -3.20 -24.29
N PRO A 184 -14.70 -2.39 -23.47
CA PRO A 184 -13.25 -2.25 -23.53
C PRO A 184 -12.55 -3.57 -23.19
N LEU A 185 -11.42 -3.84 -23.86
CA LEU A 185 -10.52 -4.97 -23.54
C LEU A 185 -9.77 -4.73 -22.24
N LEU A 186 -9.43 -3.48 -22.01
CA LEU A 186 -8.64 -2.99 -20.89
C LEU A 186 -9.40 -1.86 -20.19
N TRP A 187 -9.07 -1.64 -18.94
CA TRP A 187 -9.46 -0.43 -18.20
C TRP A 187 -8.25 0.13 -17.48
N LEU A 188 -8.25 1.44 -17.27
CA LEU A 188 -7.20 2.13 -16.53
C LEU A 188 -7.66 2.29 -15.07
N ASP A 189 -6.92 1.72 -14.15
CA ASP A 189 -7.09 1.97 -12.71
C ASP A 189 -6.43 3.31 -12.37
N SER A 190 -7.23 4.35 -12.20
CA SER A 190 -6.74 5.70 -11.89
C SER A 190 -6.08 5.81 -10.51
N ALA A 191 -6.27 4.84 -9.62
CA ALA A 191 -5.65 4.84 -8.29
C ALA A 191 -4.17 4.43 -8.34
N CYS A 192 -3.79 3.56 -9.28
CA CYS A 192 -2.41 3.11 -9.43
C CYS A 192 -1.80 3.40 -10.80
N GLY A 193 -2.56 3.97 -11.74
CA GLY A 193 -2.11 4.19 -13.11
C GLY A 193 -1.92 2.90 -13.92
N CYS A 194 -2.50 1.78 -13.47
CA CYS A 194 -2.30 0.48 -14.08
C CYS A 194 -3.36 0.16 -15.13
N TYR A 195 -2.93 -0.37 -16.27
CA TYR A 195 -3.81 -1.01 -17.23
C TYR A 195 -4.14 -2.43 -16.79
N CYS A 196 -5.42 -2.73 -16.70
CA CYS A 196 -5.94 -4.02 -16.26
C CYS A 196 -6.84 -4.62 -17.34
N LEU A 197 -6.92 -5.96 -17.40
CA LEU A 197 -7.92 -6.60 -18.28
C LEU A 197 -9.32 -6.23 -17.81
N ALA A 198 -10.13 -5.75 -18.75
CA ALA A 198 -11.54 -5.52 -18.47
C ALA A 198 -12.20 -6.87 -18.19
N VAL A 199 -12.78 -6.98 -17.01
CA VAL A 199 -13.67 -8.09 -16.73
C VAL A 199 -14.91 -7.84 -17.57
N GLU A 200 -15.21 -8.72 -18.53
CA GLU A 200 -16.54 -8.66 -19.15
C GLU A 200 -17.56 -8.68 -18.03
N LYS A 201 -18.47 -7.71 -18.03
CA LYS A 201 -19.77 -7.90 -17.42
C LYS A 201 -20.47 -9.01 -18.21
N ARG A 202 -20.05 -10.25 -18.02
CA ARG A 202 -20.97 -11.35 -18.16
C ARG A 202 -21.97 -11.12 -17.05
N ASP A 203 -23.21 -10.83 -17.38
CA ASP A 203 -24.34 -10.83 -16.47
C ASP A 203 -24.48 -12.13 -15.67
N ASN A 204 -23.61 -13.12 -15.91
CA ASN A 204 -23.53 -14.40 -15.24
C ASN A 204 -22.27 -14.61 -14.35
N TYR A 205 -21.20 -13.78 -14.41
CA TYR A 205 -20.01 -13.97 -13.55
C TYR A 205 -20.00 -13.04 -12.32
N ASN A 206 -20.83 -12.02 -12.29
CA ASN A 206 -21.14 -11.26 -11.08
C ASN A 206 -22.39 -11.77 -10.32
N LYS A 207 -23.04 -12.80 -10.77
CA LYS A 207 -23.79 -13.65 -9.86
C LYS A 207 -22.78 -14.55 -9.17
N LYS A 208 -22.21 -14.04 -8.05
CA LYS A 208 -21.63 -14.91 -7.02
C LYS A 208 -22.56 -16.08 -6.90
N ILE A 209 -22.08 -17.30 -7.20
CA ILE A 209 -22.91 -18.48 -7.09
C ILE A 209 -23.57 -18.45 -5.72
N THR A 210 -24.89 -18.51 -5.69
CA THR A 210 -25.61 -18.48 -4.42
C THR A 210 -25.44 -19.82 -3.72
N LEU A 211 -25.62 -19.85 -2.40
CA LEU A 211 -25.62 -21.09 -1.62
C LEU A 211 -26.63 -22.09 -2.18
N GLU A 212 -27.71 -21.60 -2.77
CA GLU A 212 -28.74 -22.40 -3.42
C GLU A 212 -28.24 -23.04 -4.71
N GLN A 213 -27.60 -22.29 -5.57
CA GLN A 213 -26.99 -22.77 -6.80
C GLN A 213 -25.85 -23.77 -6.50
N LEU A 214 -24.98 -23.47 -5.53
CA LEU A 214 -23.96 -24.40 -5.09
C LEU A 214 -24.57 -25.70 -4.53
N SER A 215 -25.63 -25.60 -3.73
CA SER A 215 -26.37 -26.73 -3.20
C SER A 215 -26.92 -27.63 -4.32
N GLN A 216 -27.44 -27.04 -5.39
CA GLN A 216 -27.95 -27.76 -6.57
C GLN A 216 -26.81 -28.43 -7.35
N LEU A 217 -25.69 -27.74 -7.56
CA LEU A 217 -24.55 -28.24 -8.34
C LEU A 217 -23.87 -29.45 -7.70
N ILE A 218 -23.70 -29.42 -6.36
CA ILE A 218 -23.01 -30.53 -5.66
C ILE A 218 -23.98 -31.51 -4.98
N ASN A 219 -25.28 -31.31 -5.15
CA ASN A 219 -26.34 -32.12 -4.56
C ASN A 219 -26.20 -32.32 -3.03
N ILE A 220 -25.80 -31.25 -2.33
CA ILE A 220 -25.70 -31.23 -0.87
C ILE A 220 -26.57 -30.09 -0.35
N SER A 221 -27.31 -30.36 0.75
CA SER A 221 -28.23 -29.36 1.31
C SER A 221 -27.52 -28.10 1.73
N ARG A 222 -28.18 -26.92 1.53
CA ARG A 222 -27.68 -25.61 1.96
C ARG A 222 -27.24 -25.60 3.43
N THR A 223 -28.00 -26.30 4.28
CA THR A 223 -27.71 -26.42 5.72
C THR A 223 -26.40 -27.18 5.95
N THR A 224 -26.10 -28.20 5.17
CA THR A 224 -24.85 -28.97 5.27
C THR A 224 -23.67 -28.15 4.78
N ILE A 225 -23.79 -27.48 3.63
CA ILE A 225 -22.75 -26.56 3.11
C ILE A 225 -22.48 -25.45 4.13
N TYR A 226 -23.53 -24.88 4.70
CA TYR A 226 -23.42 -23.85 5.74
C TYR A 226 -22.68 -24.35 7.00
N LYS A 227 -22.92 -25.60 7.42
CA LYS A 227 -22.19 -26.21 8.55
C LYS A 227 -20.71 -26.36 8.26
N VAL A 228 -20.33 -26.74 7.04
CA VAL A 228 -18.92 -26.86 6.62
C VAL A 228 -18.25 -25.49 6.60
N ILE A 229 -18.86 -24.49 5.94
CA ILE A 229 -18.34 -23.12 5.84
C ILE A 229 -18.08 -22.51 7.23
N ASN A 230 -18.98 -22.75 8.19
CA ASN A 230 -18.88 -22.14 9.53
C ASN A 230 -18.22 -23.06 10.58
N GLY A 231 -17.71 -24.22 10.20
CA GLY A 231 -17.11 -25.18 11.13
C GLY A 231 -18.07 -25.70 12.21
N LYS A 232 -19.40 -25.61 12.00
CA LYS A 232 -20.44 -25.93 12.99
C LYS A 232 -21.14 -27.25 12.68
N GLY A 233 -21.39 -28.04 13.70
CA GLY A 233 -22.15 -29.31 13.60
C GLY A 233 -21.33 -30.49 13.07
N ARG A 234 -21.90 -31.72 13.18
CA ARG A 234 -21.28 -32.94 12.67
C ARG A 234 -21.55 -33.10 11.16
N VAL A 235 -20.49 -33.13 10.37
CA VAL A 235 -20.51 -33.40 8.93
C VAL A 235 -19.45 -34.47 8.69
N SER A 236 -19.74 -35.49 7.85
CA SER A 236 -18.76 -36.51 7.51
C SER A 236 -17.54 -35.92 6.79
N GLU A 237 -16.38 -36.51 6.97
CA GLU A 237 -15.12 -36.06 6.36
C GLU A 237 -15.24 -36.01 4.83
N SER A 238 -15.86 -37.02 4.22
CA SER A 238 -16.11 -37.09 2.78
C SER A 238 -17.00 -35.93 2.28
N THR A 239 -18.06 -35.61 3.03
CA THR A 239 -18.95 -34.50 2.68
C THR A 239 -18.24 -33.14 2.88
N ARG A 240 -17.40 -33.03 3.92
CA ARG A 240 -16.60 -31.86 4.16
C ARG A 240 -15.63 -31.59 2.99
N ALA A 241 -14.84 -32.60 2.62
CA ALA A 241 -13.90 -32.53 1.52
C ALA A 241 -14.58 -32.19 0.17
N LEU A 242 -15.76 -32.76 -0.09
CA LEU A 242 -16.53 -32.43 -1.29
C LEU A 242 -17.01 -30.99 -1.32
N VAL A 243 -17.50 -30.48 -0.18
CA VAL A 243 -17.95 -29.08 -0.07
C VAL A 243 -16.76 -28.14 -0.19
N GLU A 244 -15.64 -28.39 0.51
CA GLU A 244 -14.43 -27.55 0.46
C GLU A 244 -13.86 -27.49 -0.97
N LYS A 245 -13.80 -28.63 -1.66
CA LYS A 245 -13.42 -28.67 -3.08
C LYS A 245 -14.36 -27.83 -3.94
N ALA A 246 -15.67 -27.96 -3.77
CA ALA A 246 -16.65 -27.21 -4.54
C ALA A 246 -16.59 -25.70 -4.23
N LEU A 247 -16.33 -25.30 -2.98
CA LEU A 247 -16.13 -23.89 -2.63
C LEU A 247 -14.96 -23.28 -3.39
N LEU A 248 -13.88 -24.03 -3.57
CA LEU A 248 -12.72 -23.62 -4.36
C LEU A 248 -13.01 -23.62 -5.87
N GLU A 249 -13.59 -24.72 -6.38
CA GLU A 249 -13.87 -24.92 -7.79
C GLU A 249 -14.83 -23.90 -8.37
N TYR A 250 -15.88 -23.55 -7.62
CA TYR A 250 -16.88 -22.57 -8.05
C TYR A 250 -16.58 -21.15 -7.54
N ASN A 251 -15.40 -20.93 -6.97
CA ASN A 251 -14.99 -19.66 -6.36
C ASN A 251 -16.11 -19.06 -5.49
N TYR A 252 -16.78 -19.93 -4.72
CA TYR A 252 -17.87 -19.52 -3.86
C TYR A 252 -17.33 -18.66 -2.73
N VAL A 253 -17.55 -17.37 -2.85
CA VAL A 253 -17.39 -16.45 -1.72
C VAL A 253 -18.75 -16.39 -1.03
N PRO A 254 -18.85 -16.79 0.25
CA PRO A 254 -20.08 -16.63 0.99
C PRO A 254 -20.60 -15.20 0.81
N ASN A 255 -21.79 -15.05 0.21
CA ASN A 255 -22.38 -13.72 0.05
C ASN A 255 -22.94 -13.28 1.40
N PHE A 256 -22.07 -12.77 2.25
CA PHE A 256 -22.44 -12.25 3.57
C PHE A 256 -23.39 -11.05 3.43
N ASN A 257 -23.25 -10.27 2.34
CA ASN A 257 -24.11 -9.12 2.06
C ASN A 257 -25.57 -9.50 1.83
N ALA A 258 -25.85 -10.60 1.12
CA ALA A 258 -27.24 -11.05 0.92
C ALA A 258 -27.90 -11.55 2.21
N ARG A 259 -27.10 -12.05 3.15
CA ARG A 259 -27.57 -12.48 4.47
C ARG A 259 -27.72 -11.29 5.42
N ASP A 260 -26.75 -10.39 5.43
CA ASP A 260 -26.74 -9.22 6.32
C ASP A 260 -27.74 -8.16 5.86
N LEU A 261 -27.95 -8.00 4.54
CA LEU A 261 -29.08 -7.23 3.98
C LEU A 261 -30.44 -7.82 4.35
N ALA A 262 -30.56 -9.15 4.39
CA ALA A 262 -31.82 -9.81 4.80
C ALA A 262 -32.09 -9.68 6.31
N TYR A 263 -31.03 -9.51 7.14
CA TYR A 263 -31.14 -9.37 8.60
C TYR A 263 -30.83 -7.96 9.11
N HIS A 264 -30.55 -6.98 8.22
CA HIS A 264 -30.17 -5.59 8.59
C HIS A 264 -29.10 -5.55 9.69
N LYS A 265 -28.09 -6.44 9.61
CA LYS A 265 -27.05 -6.53 10.63
C LYS A 265 -26.14 -5.32 10.55
N THR A 266 -26.08 -4.59 11.63
CA THR A 266 -25.24 -3.40 11.76
C THR A 266 -23.99 -3.72 12.58
N TYR A 267 -22.83 -3.37 12.07
CA TYR A 267 -21.52 -3.51 12.73
C TYR A 267 -21.12 -2.16 13.31
N ARG A 268 -21.26 -2.01 14.63
CA ARG A 268 -21.02 -0.75 15.32
C ARG A 268 -19.61 -0.72 15.92
N ILE A 269 -18.82 0.28 15.54
CA ILE A 269 -17.47 0.52 16.03
C ILE A 269 -17.46 1.86 16.77
N GLY A 270 -16.94 1.89 18.00
CA GLY A 270 -16.65 3.10 18.74
C GLY A 270 -15.26 3.61 18.38
N TYR A 271 -15.17 4.82 17.86
CA TYR A 271 -13.92 5.52 17.66
C TYR A 271 -13.71 6.57 18.75
N ILE A 272 -12.67 6.36 19.55
CA ILE A 272 -12.24 7.28 20.62
C ILE A 272 -10.97 7.96 20.14
N GLY A 273 -11.13 9.16 19.62
CA GLY A 273 -10.06 9.97 19.05
C GLY A 273 -9.44 10.96 20.04
N MET A 274 -8.37 11.58 19.60
CA MET A 274 -7.63 12.60 20.34
C MET A 274 -7.44 13.85 19.48
N ALA A 275 -7.46 15.03 20.10
CA ALA A 275 -7.10 16.30 19.49
C ALA A 275 -6.11 17.07 20.38
N HIS A 276 -5.29 17.89 19.75
CA HIS A 276 -4.41 18.83 20.43
C HIS A 276 -5.05 20.21 20.51
N TYR A 277 -4.85 20.92 21.60
CA TYR A 277 -5.25 22.31 21.70
C TYR A 277 -4.52 23.17 20.65
N GLY A 278 -5.26 24.02 19.96
CA GLY A 278 -4.71 24.90 18.93
C GLY A 278 -4.26 24.21 17.65
N SER A 279 -4.45 22.89 17.53
CA SER A 279 -4.12 22.15 16.30
C SER A 279 -5.12 21.01 16.06
N THR A 280 -5.79 21.08 14.94
CA THR A 280 -6.82 20.06 14.55
C THR A 280 -6.31 19.10 13.50
N PHE A 281 -5.09 19.27 12.98
CA PHE A 281 -4.62 18.47 11.83
C PHE A 281 -4.60 16.98 12.12
N PHE A 282 -4.12 16.56 13.31
CA PHE A 282 -4.06 15.15 13.69
C PHE A 282 -5.44 14.49 13.67
N SER A 283 -6.41 15.08 14.38
CA SER A 283 -7.78 14.55 14.42
C SER A 283 -8.45 14.62 13.04
N LYS A 284 -8.18 15.65 12.24
CA LYS A 284 -8.69 15.79 10.86
C LYS A 284 -8.18 14.66 9.98
N LEU A 285 -6.86 14.41 9.95
CA LEU A 285 -6.25 13.36 9.13
C LEU A 285 -6.74 11.95 9.54
N MET A 286 -6.92 11.71 10.86
CA MET A 286 -7.52 10.46 11.33
C MET A 286 -8.98 10.31 10.85
N GLN A 287 -9.78 11.39 10.93
CA GLN A 287 -11.16 11.37 10.45
C GLN A 287 -11.25 11.18 8.94
N ASP A 288 -10.28 11.70 8.16
CA ASP A 288 -10.23 11.48 6.71
C ASP A 288 -10.08 10.00 6.39
N GLY A 289 -9.20 9.28 7.08
CA GLY A 289 -9.05 7.84 6.94
C GLY A 289 -10.33 7.07 7.35
N ILE A 290 -10.95 7.47 8.44
CA ILE A 290 -12.22 6.89 8.89
C ILE A 290 -13.33 7.11 7.85
N ARG A 291 -13.45 8.33 7.31
CA ARG A 291 -14.45 8.64 6.26
C ARG A 291 -14.22 7.82 5.00
N LYS A 292 -12.97 7.64 4.60
CA LYS A 292 -12.62 6.77 3.46
C LYS A 292 -13.06 5.33 3.68
N ALA A 293 -12.80 4.77 4.86
CA ALA A 293 -13.23 3.41 5.20
C ALA A 293 -14.76 3.30 5.29
N LEU A 294 -15.43 4.32 5.86
CA LEU A 294 -16.88 4.36 5.97
C LEU A 294 -17.53 4.40 4.58
N ALA A 295 -17.07 5.28 3.68
CA ALA A 295 -17.59 5.37 2.31
C ALA A 295 -17.45 4.05 1.52
N GLU A 296 -16.43 3.24 1.83
CA GLU A 296 -16.24 1.92 1.20
C GLU A 296 -17.15 0.83 1.82
N LEU A 297 -17.48 0.95 3.12
CA LEU A 297 -18.04 -0.15 3.91
C LEU A 297 -19.45 0.12 4.47
N GLU A 298 -19.98 1.34 4.34
CA GLU A 298 -21.31 1.69 4.90
C GLU A 298 -22.44 0.85 4.31
N ASP A 299 -22.40 0.56 3.02
CA ASP A 299 -23.37 -0.32 2.36
C ASP A 299 -23.30 -1.77 2.88
N ASN A 300 -22.22 -2.13 3.59
CA ASN A 300 -22.05 -3.43 4.25
C ASN A 300 -22.48 -3.39 5.74
N GLY A 301 -23.18 -2.36 6.17
CA GLY A 301 -23.71 -2.22 7.52
C GLY A 301 -22.72 -1.66 8.54
N LEU A 302 -21.59 -1.09 8.13
CA LEU A 302 -20.67 -0.42 9.04
C LEU A 302 -21.28 0.86 9.60
N GLN A 303 -21.21 1.01 10.91
CA GLN A 303 -21.52 2.26 11.62
C GLN A 303 -20.39 2.61 12.57
N ILE A 304 -19.95 3.87 12.52
CA ILE A 304 -18.91 4.38 13.43
C ILE A 304 -19.51 5.46 14.32
N VAL A 305 -19.40 5.25 15.63
CA VAL A 305 -19.74 6.24 16.64
C VAL A 305 -18.45 6.89 17.12
N SER A 306 -18.25 8.15 16.79
CA SER A 306 -17.00 8.87 17.07
C SER A 306 -17.14 9.80 18.27
N ALA A 307 -16.10 9.83 19.11
CA ALA A 307 -15.87 10.87 20.11
C ALA A 307 -14.40 11.29 20.05
N ILE A 308 -14.15 12.58 20.22
CA ILE A 308 -12.80 13.15 20.20
C ILE A 308 -12.64 14.02 21.43
N SER A 309 -11.63 13.70 22.24
CA SER A 309 -11.29 14.44 23.45
C SER A 309 -9.96 15.18 23.26
N TYR A 310 -9.78 16.30 23.95
CA TYR A 310 -8.49 16.96 23.96
C TYR A 310 -7.47 16.17 24.79
N ILE A 311 -6.20 16.22 24.37
CA ILE A 311 -5.11 15.45 24.99
C ILE A 311 -4.97 15.71 26.49
N LEU A 312 -5.31 16.92 26.96
CA LEU A 312 -5.29 17.29 28.37
C LEU A 312 -6.58 16.91 29.13
N GLU A 313 -7.52 16.29 28.46
CA GLU A 313 -8.81 15.89 29.06
C GLU A 313 -9.05 14.37 28.95
N PRO A 314 -8.11 13.53 29.47
CA PRO A 314 -8.24 12.08 29.30
C PRO A 314 -9.47 11.49 30.01
N GLN A 315 -10.00 12.17 31.04
CA GLN A 315 -11.21 11.76 31.73
C GLN A 315 -12.45 11.83 30.84
N GLN A 316 -12.45 12.71 29.83
CA GLN A 316 -13.51 12.78 28.85
C GLN A 316 -13.55 11.52 27.97
N GLN A 317 -12.38 10.95 27.63
CA GLN A 317 -12.34 9.67 26.90
C GLN A 317 -12.99 8.53 27.70
N ILE A 318 -12.77 8.47 29.00
CA ILE A 318 -13.42 7.46 29.87
C ILE A 318 -14.93 7.61 29.80
N THR A 319 -15.43 8.84 29.97
CA THR A 319 -16.88 9.14 29.88
C THR A 319 -17.45 8.72 28.52
N ASP A 320 -16.74 8.98 27.43
CA ASP A 320 -17.17 8.62 26.10
C ASP A 320 -17.16 7.11 25.85
N ILE A 321 -16.17 6.39 26.35
CA ILE A 321 -16.10 4.93 26.32
C ILE A 321 -17.30 4.33 27.08
N GLU A 322 -17.57 4.80 28.30
CA GLU A 322 -18.69 4.33 29.12
C GLU A 322 -20.04 4.56 28.44
N ARG A 323 -20.24 5.74 27.85
CA ARG A 323 -21.45 6.07 27.09
C ARG A 323 -21.63 5.13 25.90
N MET A 324 -20.56 4.85 25.15
CA MET A 324 -20.59 3.93 24.01
C MET A 324 -20.87 2.49 24.46
N LEU A 325 -20.27 2.04 25.57
CA LEU A 325 -20.53 0.75 26.20
C LEU A 325 -22.01 0.60 26.57
N GLN A 326 -22.60 1.61 27.21
CA GLN A 326 -24.02 1.64 27.59
C GLN A 326 -24.94 1.57 26.35
N SER A 327 -24.52 2.14 25.23
CA SER A 327 -25.24 2.03 23.96
C SER A 327 -25.07 0.68 23.25
N GLY A 328 -24.35 -0.27 23.86
CA GLY A 328 -24.16 -1.62 23.35
C GLY A 328 -22.97 -1.80 22.40
N ILE A 329 -22.07 -0.81 22.25
CA ILE A 329 -20.84 -0.95 21.48
C ILE A 329 -19.87 -1.88 22.24
N ARG A 330 -19.23 -2.80 21.52
CA ARG A 330 -18.27 -3.77 22.06
C ARG A 330 -16.96 -3.83 21.26
N ALA A 331 -16.83 -3.04 20.21
CA ALA A 331 -15.65 -2.94 19.36
C ALA A 331 -15.16 -1.49 19.36
N PHE A 332 -13.90 -1.29 19.74
CA PHE A 332 -13.33 0.03 19.95
C PHE A 332 -12.04 0.23 19.17
N ILE A 333 -11.89 1.39 18.54
CA ILE A 333 -10.62 1.90 18.00
C ILE A 333 -10.27 3.12 18.86
N ILE A 334 -9.15 3.06 19.58
CA ILE A 334 -8.81 4.04 20.61
C ILE A 334 -7.46 4.69 20.31
N VAL A 335 -7.43 6.02 20.29
CA VAL A 335 -6.22 6.85 20.36
C VAL A 335 -6.09 7.39 21.78
N PRO A 336 -5.32 6.76 22.68
CA PRO A 336 -5.27 7.18 24.09
C PRO A 336 -4.71 8.60 24.27
N CYS A 337 -5.41 9.46 24.98
CA CYS A 337 -4.87 10.75 25.45
C CYS A 337 -3.77 10.54 26.48
N ASP A 338 -4.09 9.83 27.55
CA ASP A 338 -3.16 9.45 28.60
C ASP A 338 -3.29 7.95 28.91
N PRO A 339 -2.25 7.15 28.61
CA PRO A 339 -2.28 5.71 28.89
C PRO A 339 -2.50 5.35 30.35
N LYS A 340 -1.91 6.13 31.29
CA LYS A 340 -2.00 5.84 32.72
C LYS A 340 -3.43 6.06 33.24
N VAL A 341 -4.07 7.11 32.76
CA VAL A 341 -5.47 7.45 33.12
C VAL A 341 -6.46 6.44 32.53
N LEU A 342 -6.20 5.97 31.30
CA LEU A 342 -7.10 5.04 30.62
C LEU A 342 -6.91 3.57 31.04
N GLU A 343 -5.81 3.20 31.65
CA GLU A 343 -5.48 1.82 32.01
C GLU A 343 -6.62 1.08 32.76
N PRO A 344 -7.28 1.64 33.78
CA PRO A 344 -8.38 0.99 34.47
C PRO A 344 -9.59 0.71 33.54
N GLU A 345 -9.92 1.66 32.68
CA GLU A 345 -11.05 1.51 31.76
C GLU A 345 -10.75 0.49 30.65
N ILE A 346 -9.51 0.44 30.16
CA ILE A 346 -9.08 -0.60 29.22
C ILE A 346 -9.18 -1.99 29.86
N LYS A 347 -8.79 -2.15 31.12
CA LYS A 347 -8.95 -3.41 31.85
C LYS A 347 -10.43 -3.82 31.92
N LYS A 348 -11.31 -2.90 32.27
CA LYS A 348 -12.76 -3.13 32.28
C LYS A 348 -13.32 -3.54 30.90
N LEU A 349 -12.85 -2.90 29.81
CA LEU A 349 -13.21 -3.29 28.45
C LEU A 349 -12.79 -4.74 28.13
N ARG A 350 -11.58 -5.15 28.58
CA ARG A 350 -11.07 -6.54 28.43
C ARG A 350 -11.91 -7.55 29.19
N GLU A 351 -12.26 -7.24 30.44
CA GLU A 351 -13.14 -8.07 31.28
C GLU A 351 -14.53 -8.25 30.65
N LEU A 352 -15.02 -7.25 29.94
CA LEU A 352 -16.27 -7.28 29.18
C LEU A 352 -16.13 -7.91 27.78
N HIS A 353 -14.98 -8.50 27.46
CA HIS A 353 -14.67 -9.11 26.17
C HIS A 353 -14.89 -8.15 24.98
N CYS A 354 -14.55 -6.89 25.16
CA CYS A 354 -14.58 -5.92 24.07
C CYS A 354 -13.36 -6.09 23.17
N ASP A 355 -13.57 -5.93 21.86
CA ASP A 355 -12.49 -5.89 20.88
C ASP A 355 -11.86 -4.49 20.87
N ILE A 356 -10.52 -4.43 20.95
CA ILE A 356 -9.79 -3.17 21.03
C ILE A 356 -8.67 -3.16 20.00
N ILE A 357 -8.65 -2.14 19.15
CA ILE A 357 -7.51 -1.74 18.34
C ILE A 357 -7.00 -0.40 18.87
N TYR A 358 -5.74 -0.37 19.25
CA TYR A 358 -5.04 0.88 19.53
C TYR A 358 -4.56 1.52 18.24
N LEU A 359 -4.81 2.80 18.09
CA LEU A 359 -4.46 3.56 16.90
C LEU A 359 -3.47 4.67 17.26
N SER A 360 -2.32 4.68 16.60
CA SER A 360 -1.23 5.65 16.78
C SER A 360 -0.61 5.68 18.18
N ARG A 361 -1.36 5.43 19.24
CA ARG A 361 -0.92 5.38 20.64
C ARG A 361 -1.54 4.15 21.33
N TYR A 362 -0.93 3.63 22.40
CA TYR A 362 -1.42 2.44 23.10
C TYR A 362 -1.28 2.58 24.64
N VAL A 363 -2.08 1.82 25.37
CA VAL A 363 -2.00 1.70 26.83
C VAL A 363 -1.12 0.50 27.20
N GLU A 364 -1.43 -0.67 26.68
CA GLU A 364 -0.75 -1.91 27.00
C GLU A 364 0.53 -2.09 26.18
N LYS A 365 1.62 -2.49 26.83
CA LYS A 365 2.91 -2.74 26.15
C LYS A 365 2.98 -4.09 25.45
N LYS A 366 2.15 -5.06 25.88
CA LYS A 366 2.10 -6.43 25.34
C LYS A 366 0.64 -6.83 25.10
N ASP A 367 0.46 -7.89 24.36
CA ASP A 367 -0.86 -8.51 24.10
C ASP A 367 -1.91 -7.53 23.57
N ARG A 368 -1.48 -6.65 22.65
CA ARG A 368 -2.31 -5.63 22.04
C ARG A 368 -2.40 -5.77 20.51
N VAL A 369 -3.48 -5.29 19.95
CA VAL A 369 -3.58 -5.00 18.53
C VAL A 369 -3.31 -3.51 18.34
N PHE A 370 -2.21 -3.17 17.72
CA PHE A 370 -1.78 -1.79 17.53
C PHE A 370 -1.60 -1.48 16.04
N VAL A 371 -2.18 -0.39 15.58
CA VAL A 371 -1.98 0.19 14.25
C VAL A 371 -1.30 1.54 14.42
N GLY A 372 -0.09 1.68 13.91
CA GLY A 372 0.72 2.88 14.09
C GLY A 372 2.02 2.80 13.30
N ILE A 373 3.08 3.36 13.84
CA ILE A 373 4.43 3.28 13.25
C ILE A 373 5.44 2.69 14.24
N ASP A 374 6.60 2.27 13.72
CA ASP A 374 7.78 2.01 14.54
C ASP A 374 8.43 3.35 14.91
N TYR A 375 8.14 3.83 16.13
CA TYR A 375 8.61 5.13 16.62
C TYR A 375 10.13 5.22 16.73
N PRO A 376 10.85 4.22 17.30
CA PRO A 376 12.31 4.19 17.27
C PRO A 376 12.85 4.27 15.85
N GLN A 377 12.26 3.54 14.90
CA GLN A 377 12.69 3.56 13.50
C GLN A 377 12.45 4.91 12.84
N SER A 378 11.37 5.60 13.19
CA SER A 378 11.11 6.96 12.67
C SER A 378 12.17 7.96 13.13
N GLY A 379 12.63 7.85 14.39
CA GLY A 379 13.76 8.63 14.89
C GLY A 379 15.08 8.31 14.19
N ARG A 380 15.36 7.02 13.97
CA ARG A 380 16.55 6.60 13.18
C ARG A 380 16.51 7.13 11.75
N LEU A 381 15.35 7.11 11.11
CA LEU A 381 15.17 7.66 9.76
C LEU A 381 15.46 9.17 9.73
N ALA A 382 14.95 9.93 10.71
CA ALA A 382 15.24 11.36 10.82
C ALA A 382 16.74 11.61 11.00
N ALA A 383 17.42 10.84 11.87
CA ALA A 383 18.86 10.95 12.09
C ALA A 383 19.67 10.59 10.83
N GLU A 384 19.24 9.57 10.08
CA GLU A 384 19.84 9.21 8.80
C GLU A 384 19.73 10.35 7.80
N MET A 385 18.54 10.94 7.64
CA MET A 385 18.33 12.09 6.75
C MET A 385 19.19 13.29 7.19
N MET A 386 19.22 13.60 8.49
CA MET A 386 20.07 14.66 9.03
C MET A 386 21.54 14.41 8.71
N SER A 387 22.02 13.19 8.86
CA SER A 387 23.42 12.84 8.56
C SER A 387 23.78 12.96 7.08
N LYS A 388 22.82 12.73 6.18
CA LYS A 388 23.02 12.93 4.74
C LYS A 388 23.07 14.40 4.35
N MET A 389 22.29 15.24 5.04
CA MET A 389 22.30 16.70 4.82
C MET A 389 23.49 17.40 5.47
N LEU A 390 24.05 16.82 6.53
CA LEU A 390 25.22 17.32 7.26
C LEU A 390 26.38 16.31 7.17
N PRO A 391 26.97 16.05 6.00
CA PRO A 391 27.93 14.97 5.81
C PRO A 391 29.26 15.18 6.57
N GLN A 392 29.56 16.42 6.95
CA GLN A 392 30.74 16.77 7.78
C GLN A 392 30.46 16.71 9.29
N GLY A 393 29.23 16.40 9.66
CA GLY A 393 28.76 16.52 11.04
C GLY A 393 28.17 17.89 11.35
N GLY A 394 27.84 18.12 12.62
CA GLY A 394 27.32 19.41 13.06
C GLY A 394 26.63 19.34 14.43
N ASN A 395 26.26 20.49 14.92
CA ASN A 395 25.53 20.68 16.16
C ASN A 395 24.01 20.63 15.88
N ILE A 396 23.32 19.69 16.52
CA ILE A 396 21.91 19.39 16.26
C ILE A 396 21.11 19.59 17.56
N ALA A 397 20.05 20.39 17.50
CA ALA A 397 19.07 20.48 18.55
C ALA A 397 17.86 19.59 18.24
N ILE A 398 17.20 19.10 19.29
CA ILE A 398 15.93 18.37 19.17
C ILE A 398 14.87 19.19 19.86
N THR A 399 13.77 19.50 19.18
CA THR A 399 12.63 20.23 19.74
C THR A 399 11.45 19.33 19.96
N THR A 400 10.72 19.55 21.05
CA THR A 400 9.52 18.79 21.43
C THR A 400 8.48 19.70 22.07
N SER A 401 7.24 19.26 22.12
CA SER A 401 6.15 19.95 22.84
C SER A 401 5.76 19.28 24.15
N ASN A 402 6.41 18.17 24.50
CA ASN A 402 6.13 17.41 25.72
C ASN A 402 7.43 16.88 26.31
N PHE A 403 7.48 16.77 27.64
CA PHE A 403 8.60 16.12 28.29
C PHE A 403 8.70 14.65 27.91
N LEU A 404 9.92 14.17 27.69
CA LEU A 404 10.18 12.78 27.29
C LEU A 404 9.63 11.75 28.29
N GLU A 405 9.52 12.12 29.55
CA GLU A 405 9.04 11.23 30.61
C GLU A 405 7.53 10.98 30.56
N ASP A 406 6.79 11.93 29.99
CA ASP A 406 5.33 11.89 29.93
C ASP A 406 4.79 11.37 28.59
N ASP A 407 5.61 11.39 27.54
CA ASP A 407 5.20 10.93 26.21
C ASP A 407 6.15 9.85 25.66
N LEU A 408 5.73 8.59 25.82
CA LEU A 408 6.50 7.42 25.38
C LEU A 408 6.89 7.49 23.89
N TRP A 409 6.02 7.99 23.04
CA TRP A 409 6.22 8.02 21.58
C TRP A 409 7.22 9.10 21.18
N VAL A 410 7.18 10.25 21.86
CA VAL A 410 8.19 11.31 21.73
C VAL A 410 9.55 10.78 22.18
N LYS A 411 9.57 10.11 23.34
CA LYS A 411 10.78 9.46 23.86
C LYS A 411 11.38 8.44 22.91
N GLN A 412 10.56 7.57 22.34
CA GLN A 412 11.02 6.55 21.38
C GLN A 412 11.61 7.15 20.10
N ARG A 413 11.02 8.23 19.58
CA ARG A 413 11.59 8.98 18.43
C ARG A 413 12.93 9.61 18.80
N TYR A 414 13.00 10.24 19.98
CA TYR A 414 14.24 10.82 20.50
C TYR A 414 15.33 9.75 20.64
N ASP A 415 15.03 8.65 21.34
CA ASP A 415 15.97 7.56 21.56
C ASP A 415 16.48 6.98 20.22
N GLY A 416 15.59 6.76 19.25
CA GLY A 416 15.96 6.28 17.91
C GLY A 416 16.90 7.24 17.17
N PHE A 417 16.67 8.55 17.28
CA PHE A 417 17.53 9.57 16.68
C PHE A 417 18.91 9.58 17.34
N VAL A 418 18.95 9.62 18.67
CA VAL A 418 20.20 9.63 19.45
C VAL A 418 21.02 8.37 19.22
N ASP A 419 20.36 7.20 19.26
CA ASP A 419 21.02 5.91 19.07
C ASP A 419 21.67 5.79 17.68
N TYR A 420 21.03 6.33 16.64
CA TYR A 420 21.61 6.32 15.29
C TYR A 420 22.90 7.14 15.19
N LEU A 421 22.97 8.28 15.89
CA LEU A 421 24.15 9.14 15.88
C LEU A 421 25.20 8.73 16.92
N LYS A 422 24.89 7.80 17.82
CA LYS A 422 25.81 7.29 18.85
C LYS A 422 27.09 6.76 18.24
N GLY A 423 28.22 7.21 18.78
CA GLY A 423 29.55 6.83 18.31
C GLY A 423 30.04 7.61 17.07
N ARG A 424 29.26 8.51 16.51
CA ARG A 424 29.65 9.40 15.40
C ARG A 424 30.09 10.75 15.97
N SER A 425 31.37 10.88 16.31
CA SER A 425 31.93 12.05 17.01
C SER A 425 31.80 13.39 16.27
N SER A 426 31.52 13.36 14.98
CA SER A 426 31.27 14.57 14.17
C SER A 426 29.91 15.24 14.45
N TYR A 427 28.97 14.54 15.13
CA TYR A 427 27.67 15.09 15.49
C TYR A 427 27.58 15.33 17.00
N ARG A 428 27.10 16.51 17.36
CA ARG A 428 26.84 16.88 18.76
C ARG A 428 25.37 17.22 18.94
N ILE A 429 24.69 16.51 19.82
CA ILE A 429 23.32 16.85 20.22
C ILE A 429 23.38 17.90 21.31
N LEU A 430 22.80 19.07 21.03
CA LEU A 430 22.81 20.27 21.92
C LEU A 430 21.80 20.14 23.07
N GLY A 431 20.97 19.09 23.04
CA GLY A 431 19.96 18.84 24.05
C GLY A 431 18.55 18.83 23.47
N LEU A 432 17.59 18.68 24.37
CA LEU A 432 16.17 18.71 24.11
C LEU A 432 15.61 20.09 24.52
N TRP A 433 14.80 20.67 23.60
CA TRP A 433 14.21 22.00 23.78
C TRP A 433 12.69 21.88 23.73
N ASP A 434 12.03 22.25 24.84
CA ASP A 434 10.58 22.17 24.94
C ASP A 434 9.92 23.42 24.35
N THR A 435 9.13 23.26 23.30
CA THR A 435 8.44 24.32 22.58
C THR A 435 7.06 24.65 23.17
N ILE A 436 6.69 24.06 24.30
CA ILE A 436 5.44 24.31 25.04
C ILE A 436 4.25 24.52 24.09
N SER A 437 3.73 23.52 23.52
CA SER A 437 2.43 23.35 22.80
C SER A 437 1.82 24.54 22.00
N ASP A 438 2.48 25.71 21.88
CA ASP A 438 2.00 26.86 21.12
C ASP A 438 3.06 27.46 20.17
N GLU A 439 2.59 28.13 19.11
CA GLU A 439 3.45 28.68 18.05
C GLU A 439 4.41 29.75 18.55
N LYS A 440 3.97 30.62 19.47
CA LYS A 440 4.81 31.70 20.01
C LYS A 440 5.98 31.14 20.79
N SER A 441 5.72 30.15 21.62
CA SER A 441 6.75 29.45 22.39
C SER A 441 7.75 28.77 21.47
N ALA A 442 7.30 28.09 20.40
CA ALA A 442 8.18 27.49 19.41
C ALA A 442 9.08 28.51 18.71
N GLU A 443 8.55 29.68 18.34
CA GLU A 443 9.35 30.78 17.75
C GLU A 443 10.37 31.34 18.75
N LEU A 444 10.00 31.52 20.03
CA LEU A 444 10.88 32.04 21.07
C LEU A 444 12.00 31.05 21.41
N ILE A 445 11.67 29.78 21.57
CA ILE A 445 12.66 28.70 21.82
C ILE A 445 13.64 28.59 20.64
N CYS A 446 13.15 28.70 19.41
CA CYS A 446 14.01 28.74 18.22
C CYS A 446 14.98 29.94 18.28
N GLN A 447 14.53 31.11 18.71
CA GLN A 447 15.39 32.30 18.90
C GLN A 447 16.44 32.07 20.00
N GLU A 448 16.01 31.61 21.18
CA GLU A 448 16.90 31.31 22.31
C GLU A 448 17.96 30.28 21.96
N LEU A 449 17.57 29.24 21.19
CA LEU A 449 18.47 28.21 20.69
C LEU A 449 19.58 28.82 19.81
N MET A 450 19.23 29.76 18.91
CA MET A 450 20.20 30.45 18.04
C MET A 450 21.13 31.37 18.82
N GLU A 451 20.61 32.06 19.85
CA GLU A 451 21.41 32.92 20.70
C GLU A 451 22.43 32.15 21.55
N LYS A 452 22.02 30.98 22.09
CA LYS A 452 22.90 30.12 22.89
C LYS A 452 23.86 29.28 22.05
N HIS A 453 23.45 28.89 20.85
CA HIS A 453 24.20 28.03 19.94
C HIS A 453 24.24 28.61 18.52
N PRO A 454 25.02 29.68 18.31
CA PRO A 454 25.12 30.34 16.98
C PRO A 454 25.72 29.42 15.91
N ASP A 455 26.42 28.34 16.30
CA ASP A 455 27.03 27.34 15.48
C ASP A 455 26.12 26.11 15.22
N ILE A 456 24.83 26.20 15.54
CA ILE A 456 23.86 25.15 15.25
C ILE A 456 23.76 24.90 13.73
N SER A 457 23.70 23.63 13.35
CA SER A 457 23.67 23.19 11.96
C SER A 457 22.37 22.46 11.60
N GLY A 458 21.66 21.91 12.59
CA GLY A 458 20.42 21.16 12.36
C GLY A 458 19.43 21.23 13.52
N ILE A 459 18.16 21.12 13.18
CA ILE A 459 17.06 21.00 14.13
C ILE A 459 16.22 19.79 13.74
N TYR A 460 15.96 18.88 14.68
CA TYR A 460 14.97 17.83 14.56
C TYR A 460 13.77 18.15 15.42
N ASP A 461 12.65 18.50 14.80
CA ASP A 461 11.40 18.80 15.49
C ASP A 461 10.54 17.54 15.63
N ILE A 462 10.41 17.04 16.84
CA ILE A 462 9.55 15.88 17.18
C ILE A 462 8.13 16.37 17.50
N SER A 463 7.96 17.65 17.77
CA SER A 463 6.66 18.29 17.95
C SER A 463 5.95 18.47 16.61
N TYR A 464 4.78 19.03 16.59
CA TYR A 464 4.07 19.44 15.37
C TYR A 464 4.09 20.96 15.26
N LYS A 465 5.27 21.56 15.46
CA LYS A 465 5.50 23.00 15.39
C LYS A 465 6.57 23.35 14.37
N SER A 466 6.85 22.45 13.45
CA SER A 466 7.88 22.63 12.43
C SER A 466 7.64 23.89 11.59
N GLU A 467 6.38 24.27 11.33
CA GLU A 467 6.04 25.51 10.62
C GLU A 467 6.40 26.77 11.42
N ALA A 468 6.25 26.76 12.74
CA ALA A 468 6.62 27.89 13.59
C ALA A 468 8.14 28.07 13.65
N ILE A 469 8.87 26.95 13.79
CA ILE A 469 10.34 26.94 13.75
C ILE A 469 10.83 27.44 12.39
N ALA A 470 10.31 26.89 11.29
CA ALA A 470 10.67 27.29 9.93
C ALA A 470 10.40 28.80 9.69
N ARG A 471 9.23 29.30 10.13
CA ARG A 471 8.87 30.71 10.06
C ARG A 471 9.89 31.58 10.78
N ARG A 472 10.37 31.16 11.95
CA ARG A 472 11.39 31.87 12.70
C ARG A 472 12.74 31.83 11.99
N LEU A 473 13.17 30.70 11.47
CA LEU A 473 14.41 30.57 10.70
C LEU A 473 14.41 31.52 9.49
N VAL A 474 13.30 31.56 8.72
CA VAL A 474 13.14 32.46 7.58
C VAL A 474 13.27 33.93 8.00
N ARG A 475 12.61 34.35 9.10
CA ARG A 475 12.71 35.71 9.63
C ARG A 475 14.14 36.09 10.06
N MET A 476 14.90 35.09 10.55
CA MET A 476 16.31 35.29 10.94
C MET A 476 17.28 35.08 9.77
N ARG A 477 16.83 34.74 8.57
CA ARG A 477 17.62 34.41 7.37
C ARG A 477 18.63 33.29 7.64
N ARG A 478 18.21 32.26 8.41
CA ARG A 478 19.00 31.10 8.79
C ARG A 478 18.42 29.80 8.18
N ASP A 479 17.34 29.90 7.43
CA ASP A 479 16.62 28.77 6.82
C ASP A 479 17.43 28.01 5.76
N GLN A 480 18.49 28.59 5.21
CA GLN A 480 19.39 27.89 4.28
C GLN A 480 20.61 27.30 4.99
N ASP A 481 20.98 27.85 6.16
CA ASP A 481 22.16 27.41 6.91
C ASP A 481 21.86 26.24 7.85
N ILE A 482 20.64 26.19 8.39
CA ILE A 482 20.21 25.23 9.41
C ILE A 482 19.25 24.23 8.79
N LYS A 483 19.61 22.94 8.85
CA LYS A 483 18.79 21.86 8.33
C LYS A 483 17.65 21.56 9.28
N LEU A 484 16.41 21.64 8.79
CA LEU A 484 15.21 21.38 9.57
C LEU A 484 14.51 20.11 9.11
N ILE A 485 14.41 19.13 10.01
CA ILE A 485 13.57 17.95 9.85
C ILE A 485 12.39 18.05 10.81
N GLY A 486 11.18 17.97 10.23
CA GLY A 486 9.94 17.95 11.00
C GLY A 486 9.23 16.59 10.97
N PHE A 487 8.12 16.53 11.67
CA PHE A 487 7.27 15.34 11.74
C PHE A 487 5.83 15.72 11.39
N ASP A 488 5.15 14.79 10.68
CA ASP A 488 3.81 14.93 10.11
C ASP A 488 3.67 15.93 8.95
N TYR A 489 2.93 15.49 7.93
CA TYR A 489 2.63 16.28 6.75
C TYR A 489 1.19 16.85 6.83
N TYR A 490 1.08 18.17 6.90
CA TYR A 490 -0.18 18.90 6.99
C TYR A 490 -0.08 20.28 6.34
N ASP A 491 -1.22 20.95 6.14
CA ASP A 491 -1.30 22.15 5.31
C ASP A 491 -0.32 23.27 5.72
N ALA A 492 -0.10 23.50 7.03
CA ALA A 492 0.75 24.58 7.50
C ALA A 492 2.25 24.39 7.21
N VAL A 493 2.74 23.16 7.04
CA VAL A 493 4.15 22.90 6.70
C VAL A 493 4.43 23.00 5.19
N LYS A 494 3.41 22.84 4.35
CA LYS A 494 3.55 22.80 2.88
C LYS A 494 4.31 24.01 2.28
N PRO A 495 3.99 25.27 2.63
CA PRO A 495 4.74 26.42 2.09
C PRO A 495 6.23 26.38 2.43
N PHE A 496 6.57 25.86 3.62
CA PHE A 496 7.95 25.81 4.10
C PHE A 496 8.73 24.66 3.49
N ILE A 497 8.08 23.54 3.17
CA ILE A 497 8.70 22.45 2.39
C ILE A 497 8.97 22.95 0.96
N ARG A 498 8.00 23.61 0.34
CA ARG A 498 8.14 24.14 -1.03
C ARG A 498 9.24 25.18 -1.16
N SER A 499 9.46 26.01 -0.13
CA SER A 499 10.55 26.98 -0.07
C SER A 499 11.88 26.40 0.44
N SER A 500 11.92 25.12 0.81
CA SER A 500 13.08 24.47 1.44
C SER A 500 13.51 25.09 2.78
N ALA A 501 12.61 25.77 3.48
CA ALA A 501 12.82 26.19 4.87
C ALA A 501 12.57 25.03 5.85
N ILE A 502 11.87 23.98 5.40
CA ILE A 502 11.86 22.64 5.97
C ILE A 502 12.47 21.71 4.93
N ASP A 503 13.59 21.10 5.25
CA ASP A 503 14.31 20.22 4.31
C ASP A 503 13.60 18.86 4.15
N VAL A 504 13.10 18.29 5.25
CA VAL A 504 12.45 16.98 5.27
C VAL A 504 11.30 16.96 6.28
N ILE A 505 10.20 16.35 5.90
CA ILE A 505 9.15 15.89 6.83
C ILE A 505 9.15 14.36 6.85
N ILE A 506 9.14 13.80 8.07
CA ILE A 506 8.85 12.37 8.26
C ILE A 506 7.35 12.22 8.44
N GLY A 507 6.70 11.65 7.44
CA GLY A 507 5.26 11.35 7.46
C GLY A 507 4.98 9.98 8.05
N GLN A 508 3.90 9.86 8.82
CA GLN A 508 3.45 8.58 9.40
C GLN A 508 2.15 8.06 8.79
N SER A 509 1.67 8.68 7.73
CA SER A 509 0.49 8.21 6.98
C SER A 509 -0.77 8.05 7.85
N LEU A 510 -1.10 9.05 8.68
CA LEU A 510 -2.22 9.03 9.63
C LEU A 510 -3.57 8.60 9.02
N PRO A 511 -3.97 9.07 7.82
CA PRO A 511 -5.22 8.62 7.21
C PRO A 511 -5.22 7.11 6.93
N ASN A 512 -4.10 6.55 6.48
CA ASN A 512 -4.03 5.10 6.22
C ASN A 512 -4.05 4.28 7.51
N GLN A 513 -3.41 4.75 8.60
CA GLN A 513 -3.52 4.09 9.90
C GLN A 513 -4.99 3.96 10.34
N ALA A 514 -5.75 5.05 10.26
CA ALA A 514 -7.16 5.05 10.65
C ALA A 514 -8.03 4.19 9.72
N TYR A 515 -7.80 4.27 8.41
CA TYR A 515 -8.47 3.45 7.41
C TYR A 515 -8.24 1.96 7.66
N ASP A 516 -6.98 1.55 7.87
CA ASP A 516 -6.60 0.16 8.13
C ASP A 516 -7.19 -0.36 9.44
N ALA A 517 -7.17 0.43 10.51
CA ALA A 517 -7.77 0.07 11.80
C ALA A 517 -9.28 -0.19 11.67
N VAL A 518 -10.01 0.66 10.94
CA VAL A 518 -11.44 0.48 10.69
C VAL A 518 -11.70 -0.78 9.88
N LYS A 519 -10.94 -1.01 8.80
CA LYS A 519 -11.09 -2.23 7.96
C LYS A 519 -10.79 -3.50 8.75
N MET A 520 -9.72 -3.50 9.54
CA MET A 520 -9.36 -4.65 10.39
C MET A 520 -10.49 -4.98 11.37
N MET A 521 -11.02 -3.97 12.07
CA MET A 521 -12.11 -4.16 13.02
C MET A 521 -13.39 -4.61 12.31
N PHE A 522 -13.73 -4.01 11.17
CA PHE A 522 -14.89 -4.41 10.38
C PHE A 522 -14.77 -5.86 9.90
N TYR A 523 -13.61 -6.28 9.37
CA TYR A 523 -13.40 -7.65 8.92
C TYR A 523 -13.44 -8.66 10.07
N HIS A 524 -12.96 -8.25 11.25
CA HIS A 524 -13.13 -9.05 12.46
C HIS A 524 -14.61 -9.26 12.80
N LEU A 525 -15.40 -8.21 12.87
CA LEU A 525 -16.81 -8.27 13.25
C LEU A 525 -17.68 -8.94 12.19
N CYS A 526 -17.40 -8.69 10.92
CA CYS A 526 -18.21 -9.16 9.80
C CYS A 526 -17.85 -10.58 9.38
N TYR A 527 -16.55 -10.87 9.27
CA TYR A 527 -16.05 -12.12 8.70
C TYR A 527 -15.38 -13.05 9.72
N GLY A 528 -15.29 -12.64 10.99
CA GLY A 528 -14.62 -13.42 12.03
C GLY A 528 -13.11 -13.52 11.85
N VAL A 529 -12.49 -12.63 11.08
CA VAL A 529 -11.02 -12.58 10.93
C VAL A 529 -10.40 -12.28 12.30
N PRO A 530 -9.52 -13.12 12.84
CA PRO A 530 -8.99 -12.89 14.18
C PRO A 530 -8.13 -11.62 14.24
N LEU A 531 -8.33 -10.81 15.28
CA LEU A 531 -7.44 -9.73 15.65
C LEU A 531 -6.18 -10.33 16.30
N VAL A 532 -5.07 -10.29 15.59
CA VAL A 532 -3.81 -10.84 16.08
C VAL A 532 -3.09 -9.78 16.91
N ASN A 533 -2.72 -10.14 18.15
CA ASN A 533 -1.95 -9.27 19.04
C ASN A 533 -0.54 -9.03 18.50
N LYS A 534 -0.38 -7.95 17.76
CA LYS A 534 0.91 -7.46 17.24
C LYS A 534 0.82 -5.99 16.85
N ASP A 535 1.98 -5.40 16.58
CA ASP A 535 2.08 -4.07 16.02
C ASP A 535 1.99 -4.15 14.49
N TYR A 536 0.98 -3.47 13.92
CA TYR A 536 0.80 -3.29 12.49
C TYR A 536 1.39 -1.92 12.11
N ASN A 537 2.66 -1.94 11.71
CA ASN A 537 3.38 -0.73 11.41
C ASN A 537 3.02 -0.21 10.01
N SER A 538 2.49 1.00 9.96
CA SER A 538 2.32 1.76 8.73
C SER A 538 3.67 2.23 8.19
N ARG A 539 3.71 2.56 6.91
CA ARG A 539 4.92 3.08 6.28
C ARG A 539 5.33 4.43 6.86
N LEU A 540 6.64 4.68 6.81
CA LEU A 540 7.22 5.99 7.06
C LEU A 540 7.54 6.64 5.72
N ASP A 541 7.05 7.85 5.52
CA ASP A 541 7.26 8.61 4.29
C ASP A 541 8.34 9.67 4.51
N VAL A 542 9.28 9.79 3.56
CA VAL A 542 10.25 10.90 3.52
C VAL A 542 9.73 11.92 2.51
N ILE A 543 9.28 13.06 3.01
CA ILE A 543 8.63 14.08 2.21
C ILE A 543 9.55 15.30 2.09
N VAL A 544 9.84 15.68 0.86
CA VAL A 544 10.69 16.80 0.47
C VAL A 544 10.00 17.64 -0.60
N SER A 545 10.55 18.78 -0.97
CA SER A 545 9.93 19.68 -1.95
C SER A 545 9.61 19.03 -3.31
N SER A 546 10.41 18.06 -3.75
CA SER A 546 10.23 17.41 -5.05
C SER A 546 9.17 16.31 -5.09
N ASN A 547 8.74 15.78 -3.93
CA ASN A 547 7.73 14.72 -3.87
C ASN A 547 6.48 15.06 -3.06
N MET A 548 6.41 16.26 -2.48
CA MET A 548 5.33 16.64 -1.56
C MET A 548 3.94 16.61 -2.22
N ASP A 549 3.86 16.93 -3.50
CA ASP A 549 2.58 16.97 -4.24
C ASP A 549 1.96 15.56 -4.42
N TYR A 550 2.74 14.48 -4.32
CA TYR A 550 2.22 13.09 -4.32
C TYR A 550 1.49 12.70 -3.02
N PHE A 551 1.61 13.51 -1.97
CA PHE A 551 0.94 13.32 -0.69
C PHE A 551 -0.28 14.24 -0.50
N GLU A 552 -0.63 15.01 -1.53
CA GLU A 552 -1.84 15.80 -1.62
C GLU A 552 -2.96 14.93 -2.19
N GLY A 553 -3.68 14.17 -1.33
CA GLY A 553 -4.76 13.29 -1.76
C GLY A 553 -5.88 13.21 -0.73
#